data_979ce5de2bb8cdcb5ab9a555e0717f05
#
_entry.id   979ce5de2bb8cdcb5ab9a555e0717f05
#
_cell.length_a   1.000
_cell.length_b   1.000
_cell.length_c   1.000
_cell.angle_alpha   90.00
_cell.angle_beta   90.00
_cell.angle_gamma   90.00
#
_symmetry.space_group_name_H-M   'P 1'
#
loop_
_entity.id
_entity.type
_entity.pdbx_description
1 polymer ?
#
loop_
_entity_poly.entity_id
_entity_poly.type
_entity_poly.pdbx_seq_one_letter_code
_entity_poly.pdbx_strand_id
1 'polypeptide(L)'
;MLWLASAVTLAAALTACAGVDNEAASTGQPAAPVTTAKPAPPNPAEIAANELGFVPVLMYHQIAPNPAGEYDQTPAEFRDELERLYRENYRPVTAAQYIAGDLDLPAGTHPVVLTFDDSTSSQVGFTDSGAVAPDSAAGILTEFGARYPDFRPVATFYVNNDPFGGDPRALPWLIANGHEIGAHTADHANLASLNADNVQRELVQNVRAVTTAAPGVTVRTMALPLGVFPRDHALATAGAWDGTPYRFDAVMLVGSNPAPAPYGAVDPGAVPRIRSGRGAVPFDSVYWLDWLAANPDQRYTADGDPARISFTRQRATELDARWQDRANPY
;
A
#
# COMPACT_ATOMS: atom_id res chain seq x y z
N MET A 1 -38.42 13.93 54.53
CA MET A 1 -39.79 14.15 54.03
C MET A 1 -39.88 13.35 52.74
N LEU A 2 -40.28 12.15 52.81
CA LEU A 2 -41.62 11.53 52.81
C LEU A 2 -42.44 11.89 51.58
N TRP A 3 -42.75 10.83 50.89
CA TRP A 3 -44.01 10.29 50.39
C TRP A 3 -44.13 10.47 48.84
N LEU A 4 -44.74 9.58 48.01
CA LEU A 4 -45.50 8.32 48.17
C LEU A 4 -45.54 7.58 46.82
N ALA A 5 -45.62 6.25 46.92
CA ALA A 5 -45.94 5.31 45.86
C ALA A 5 -47.47 5.32 45.56
N SER A 6 -47.86 4.92 44.36
CA SER A 6 -49.21 4.39 44.11
C SER A 6 -49.14 3.30 43.03
N ALA A 7 -49.46 2.09 43.50
CA ALA A 7 -49.80 0.92 42.69
C ALA A 7 -51.32 0.92 42.50
N VAL A 8 -51.80 0.50 41.33
CA VAL A 8 -53.20 0.08 41.12
C VAL A 8 -53.22 -1.24 40.37
N THR A 9 -53.77 -2.22 41.04
CA THR A 9 -54.10 -3.55 40.54
C THR A 9 -55.59 -3.66 40.20
N LEU A 10 -55.92 -4.76 39.48
CA LEU A 10 -57.25 -5.41 39.26
C LEU A 10 -57.86 -5.18 37.89
N ALA A 11 -58.50 -6.12 37.21
CA ALA A 11 -58.92 -7.51 37.52
C ALA A 11 -59.14 -8.30 36.23
N ALA A 12 -59.17 -9.61 36.39
CA ALA A 12 -59.44 -10.61 35.37
C ALA A 12 -60.94 -10.71 34.98
N ALA A 13 -61.18 -11.19 33.76
CA ALA A 13 -62.41 -11.90 33.43
C ALA A 13 -62.08 -13.01 32.42
N LEU A 14 -62.33 -14.25 32.87
CA LEU A 14 -62.35 -15.48 32.11
C LEU A 14 -63.61 -15.60 31.28
N THR A 15 -63.51 -16.02 30.00
CA THR A 15 -64.57 -16.87 29.39
C THR A 15 -63.89 -17.83 28.39
N ALA A 16 -64.16 -19.09 28.59
CA ALA A 16 -63.72 -20.22 27.77
C ALA A 16 -64.69 -20.44 26.59
N CYS A 17 -64.19 -20.91 25.45
CA CYS A 17 -64.73 -22.08 24.73
C CYS A 17 -63.88 -22.42 23.51
N ALA A 18 -63.35 -23.59 23.54
CA ALA A 18 -63.05 -24.65 22.59
C ALA A 18 -63.05 -24.35 21.05
N GLY A 19 -61.97 -24.73 20.42
CA GLY A 19 -61.83 -25.02 19.01
C GLY A 19 -60.44 -25.63 18.76
N VAL A 20 -60.44 -26.95 18.57
CA VAL A 20 -59.25 -27.75 18.27
C VAL A 20 -59.00 -27.63 16.79
N ASP A 21 -57.90 -27.07 16.35
CA ASP A 21 -57.27 -27.38 15.07
C ASP A 21 -55.77 -27.42 15.23
N ASN A 22 -55.24 -28.61 14.90
CA ASN A 22 -53.87 -29.01 15.08
C ASN A 22 -53.08 -28.60 13.82
N GLU A 23 -52.48 -27.41 13.82
CA GLU A 23 -51.49 -27.02 12.80
C GLU A 23 -50.09 -27.20 13.36
N ALA A 24 -49.35 -28.09 12.68
CA ALA A 24 -47.98 -28.41 13.01
C ALA A 24 -47.11 -27.15 12.88
N ALA A 25 -46.52 -26.71 13.96
CA ALA A 25 -45.48 -25.68 13.98
C ALA A 25 -44.25 -26.19 13.20
N SER A 26 -44.08 -25.73 11.97
CA SER A 26 -42.86 -25.81 11.21
C SER A 26 -41.79 -25.01 11.97
N THR A 27 -40.87 -25.69 12.62
CA THR A 27 -39.66 -25.11 13.17
C THR A 27 -38.79 -24.68 11.99
N GLY A 28 -38.91 -23.41 11.61
CA GLY A 28 -38.03 -22.79 10.61
C GLY A 28 -36.61 -22.80 11.12
N GLN A 29 -35.79 -23.69 10.58
CA GLN A 29 -34.35 -23.71 10.76
C GLN A 29 -33.81 -22.38 10.23
N PRO A 30 -32.95 -21.61 10.94
CA PRO A 30 -32.36 -20.41 10.42
C PRO A 30 -31.59 -20.76 9.12
N ALA A 31 -31.93 -20.06 8.05
CA ALA A 31 -31.20 -20.22 6.78
C ALA A 31 -29.72 -19.89 7.05
N ALA A 32 -28.85 -20.83 6.68
CA ALA A 32 -27.40 -20.59 6.72
C ALA A 32 -27.07 -19.34 5.91
N PRO A 33 -26.09 -18.53 6.31
CA PRO A 33 -25.68 -17.37 5.54
C PRO A 33 -25.28 -17.82 4.14
N VAL A 34 -25.95 -17.29 3.12
CA VAL A 34 -25.59 -17.52 1.72
C VAL A 34 -24.25 -16.80 1.52
N THR A 35 -23.17 -17.54 1.57
CA THR A 35 -21.85 -17.06 1.13
C THR A 35 -21.94 -16.93 -0.39
N THR A 36 -22.13 -15.71 -0.88
CA THR A 36 -22.01 -15.43 -2.30
C THR A 36 -20.57 -15.73 -2.71
N ALA A 37 -20.36 -16.82 -3.42
CA ALA A 37 -19.05 -17.16 -3.99
C ALA A 37 -18.59 -15.98 -4.87
N LYS A 38 -17.31 -15.56 -4.69
CA LYS A 38 -16.68 -14.56 -5.58
C LYS A 38 -16.87 -15.06 -7.03
N PRO A 39 -17.32 -14.22 -7.97
CA PRO A 39 -17.43 -14.60 -9.38
C PRO A 39 -16.11 -15.17 -9.88
N ALA A 40 -16.17 -16.19 -10.74
CA ALA A 40 -14.96 -16.71 -11.36
C ALA A 40 -14.26 -15.59 -12.15
N PRO A 41 -12.92 -15.50 -12.10
CA PRO A 41 -12.18 -14.50 -12.87
C PRO A 41 -12.45 -14.68 -14.37
N PRO A 42 -12.44 -13.58 -15.16
CA PRO A 42 -12.64 -13.65 -16.60
C PRO A 42 -11.52 -14.43 -17.29
N ASN A 43 -11.73 -14.76 -18.56
CA ASN A 43 -10.68 -15.36 -19.38
C ASN A 43 -9.52 -14.36 -19.55
N PRO A 44 -8.27 -14.72 -19.16
CA PRO A 44 -7.12 -13.82 -19.25
C PRO A 44 -6.91 -13.19 -20.64
N ALA A 45 -7.19 -13.95 -21.71
CA ALA A 45 -7.05 -13.44 -23.09
C ALA A 45 -8.07 -12.35 -23.44
N GLU A 46 -9.28 -12.37 -22.85
CA GLU A 46 -10.32 -11.36 -23.11
C GLU A 46 -9.99 -10.00 -22.50
N ILE A 47 -9.24 -10.00 -21.40
CA ILE A 47 -8.82 -8.77 -20.70
C ILE A 47 -7.36 -8.43 -20.97
N ALA A 48 -6.69 -9.14 -21.88
CA ALA A 48 -5.26 -8.99 -22.17
C ALA A 48 -4.40 -9.00 -20.89
N ALA A 49 -4.63 -9.98 -20.00
CA ALA A 49 -3.91 -10.09 -18.75
C ALA A 49 -2.39 -10.22 -18.98
N ASN A 50 -1.60 -9.45 -18.28
CA ASN A 50 -0.14 -9.43 -18.42
C ASN A 50 0.55 -9.20 -17.08
N GLU A 51 0.69 -10.23 -16.28
CA GLU A 51 1.25 -10.10 -14.94
C GLU A 51 2.80 -10.17 -14.93
N LEU A 52 3.41 -10.14 -16.11
CA LEU A 52 4.85 -9.94 -16.31
C LEU A 52 5.20 -8.52 -16.82
N GLY A 53 4.20 -7.65 -16.93
CA GLY A 53 4.40 -6.26 -17.37
C GLY A 53 5.01 -5.35 -16.30
N PHE A 54 5.36 -4.13 -16.69
CA PHE A 54 5.92 -3.14 -15.80
C PHE A 54 4.90 -2.59 -14.79
N VAL A 55 5.41 -2.27 -13.61
CA VAL A 55 4.68 -1.67 -12.48
C VAL A 55 5.26 -0.28 -12.20
N PRO A 56 4.48 0.80 -12.23
CA PRO A 56 4.94 2.09 -11.77
C PRO A 56 5.10 2.11 -10.25
N VAL A 57 6.33 2.36 -9.78
CA VAL A 57 6.65 2.64 -8.38
C VAL A 57 6.93 4.13 -8.29
N LEU A 58 5.96 4.91 -7.81
CA LEU A 58 6.02 6.37 -7.78
C LEU A 58 6.67 6.87 -6.49
N MET A 59 7.59 7.82 -6.64
CA MET A 59 8.37 8.39 -5.54
C MET A 59 7.96 9.84 -5.32
N TYR A 60 7.36 10.11 -4.18
CA TYR A 60 6.96 11.44 -3.69
C TYR A 60 7.85 11.86 -2.53
N HIS A 61 7.92 13.18 -2.31
CA HIS A 61 8.56 13.75 -1.12
C HIS A 61 7.53 14.62 -0.37
N GLN A 62 7.52 15.92 -0.57
CA GLN A 62 6.57 16.79 0.09
C GLN A 62 5.27 16.96 -0.71
N ILE A 63 4.15 16.99 0.02
CA ILE A 63 2.86 17.44 -0.52
C ILE A 63 2.54 18.76 0.18
N ALA A 64 2.92 19.87 -0.44
CA ALA A 64 2.88 21.19 0.20
C ALA A 64 2.33 22.28 -0.74
N PRO A 65 1.62 23.31 -0.21
CA PRO A 65 1.06 24.37 -1.04
C PRO A 65 2.10 25.13 -1.89
N ASN A 66 3.34 25.19 -1.42
CA ASN A 66 4.46 25.84 -2.09
C ASN A 66 5.61 24.85 -2.27
N PRO A 67 5.61 24.06 -3.36
CA PRO A 67 6.68 23.10 -3.63
C PRO A 67 8.05 23.80 -3.67
N ALA A 68 9.04 23.22 -2.97
CA ALA A 68 10.39 23.76 -2.89
C ALA A 68 11.29 23.22 -4.02
N GLY A 69 10.96 22.07 -4.58
CA GLY A 69 11.77 21.38 -5.57
C GLY A 69 10.97 20.55 -6.56
N GLU A 70 11.70 19.88 -7.44
CA GLU A 70 11.12 19.03 -8.48
C GLU A 70 10.55 17.70 -7.95
N TYR A 71 10.83 17.37 -6.71
CA TYR A 71 10.31 16.18 -6.02
C TYR A 71 9.02 16.45 -5.24
N ASP A 72 8.60 17.72 -5.16
CA ASP A 72 7.45 18.14 -4.38
C ASP A 72 6.24 18.34 -5.28
N GLN A 73 5.07 18.08 -4.75
CA GLN A 73 3.79 18.39 -5.38
C GLN A 73 2.92 19.25 -4.48
N THR A 74 2.00 20.01 -5.09
CA THR A 74 0.91 20.62 -4.34
C THR A 74 -0.16 19.58 -3.99
N PRO A 75 -0.99 19.81 -2.95
CA PRO A 75 -2.16 18.98 -2.66
C PRO A 75 -3.12 18.81 -3.85
N ALA A 76 -3.24 19.84 -4.71
CA ALA A 76 -4.08 19.77 -5.90
C ALA A 76 -3.49 18.83 -6.95
N GLU A 77 -2.20 18.96 -7.25
CA GLU A 77 -1.50 18.10 -8.22
C GLU A 77 -1.52 16.64 -7.78
N PHE A 78 -1.34 16.36 -6.50
CA PHE A 78 -1.42 14.99 -5.99
C PHE A 78 -2.85 14.41 -6.11
N ARG A 79 -3.89 15.20 -5.84
CA ARG A 79 -5.29 14.79 -6.09
C ARG A 79 -5.54 14.49 -7.57
N ASP A 80 -5.05 15.32 -8.47
CA ASP A 80 -5.20 15.13 -9.91
C ASP A 80 -4.49 13.87 -10.40
N GLU A 81 -3.30 13.56 -9.85
CA GLU A 81 -2.58 12.32 -10.16
C GLU A 81 -3.33 11.08 -9.65
N LEU A 82 -3.90 11.11 -8.44
CA LEU A 82 -4.75 10.02 -7.93
C LEU A 82 -6.01 9.82 -8.80
N GLU A 83 -6.67 10.90 -9.25
CA GLU A 83 -7.80 10.82 -10.20
C GLU A 83 -7.39 10.19 -11.52
N ARG A 84 -6.20 10.53 -12.02
CA ARG A 84 -5.64 9.91 -13.21
C ARG A 84 -5.41 8.42 -13.00
N LEU A 85 -4.71 8.05 -11.94
CA LEU A 85 -4.43 6.66 -11.60
C LEU A 85 -5.71 5.82 -11.50
N TYR A 86 -6.74 6.35 -10.83
CA TYR A 86 -8.02 5.67 -10.70
C TYR A 86 -8.72 5.46 -12.04
N ARG A 87 -8.80 6.50 -12.87
CA ARG A 87 -9.44 6.44 -14.20
C ARG A 87 -8.71 5.50 -15.17
N GLU A 88 -7.41 5.37 -15.02
CA GLU A 88 -6.58 4.44 -15.80
C GLU A 88 -6.50 3.04 -15.16
N ASN A 89 -7.42 2.71 -14.24
CA ASN A 89 -7.54 1.43 -13.55
C ASN A 89 -6.34 1.02 -12.69
N TYR A 90 -5.51 1.94 -12.23
CA TYR A 90 -4.47 1.62 -11.26
C TYR A 90 -5.07 1.40 -9.87
N ARG A 91 -4.50 0.43 -9.13
CA ARG A 91 -4.87 0.13 -7.75
C ARG A 91 -3.60 0.09 -6.90
N PRO A 92 -3.55 0.88 -5.81
CA PRO A 92 -2.38 0.93 -4.95
C PRO A 92 -2.12 -0.38 -4.22
N VAL A 93 -0.83 -0.72 -4.15
CA VAL A 93 -0.27 -1.77 -3.29
C VAL A 93 0.94 -1.20 -2.57
N THR A 94 1.33 -1.78 -1.43
CA THR A 94 2.55 -1.38 -0.74
C THR A 94 3.79 -1.96 -1.43
N ALA A 95 4.97 -1.39 -1.15
CA ALA A 95 6.23 -1.91 -1.66
C ALA A 95 6.50 -3.34 -1.18
N ALA A 96 6.15 -3.65 0.07
CA ALA A 96 6.25 -5.01 0.61
C ALA A 96 5.32 -6.00 -0.10
N GLN A 97 4.09 -5.60 -0.42
CA GLN A 97 3.16 -6.43 -1.20
C GLN A 97 3.68 -6.64 -2.63
N TYR A 98 4.14 -5.56 -3.26
CA TYR A 98 4.71 -5.64 -4.59
C TYR A 98 5.88 -6.64 -4.64
N ILE A 99 6.91 -6.48 -3.80
CA ILE A 99 8.09 -7.35 -3.88
C ILE A 99 7.81 -8.79 -3.47
N ALA A 100 6.82 -9.01 -2.60
CA ALA A 100 6.37 -10.35 -2.24
C ALA A 100 5.54 -11.05 -3.33
N GLY A 101 5.10 -10.33 -4.37
CA GLY A 101 4.14 -10.85 -5.34
C GLY A 101 2.76 -11.11 -4.74
N ASP A 102 2.39 -10.37 -3.68
CA ASP A 102 1.08 -10.42 -3.01
C ASP A 102 0.15 -9.38 -3.64
N LEU A 103 -0.26 -9.65 -4.87
CA LEU A 103 -1.04 -8.75 -5.71
C LEU A 103 -2.46 -9.31 -5.95
N ASP A 104 -3.33 -9.25 -4.92
CA ASP A 104 -4.77 -9.58 -5.08
C ASP A 104 -5.51 -8.34 -5.63
N LEU A 105 -5.56 -8.24 -6.94
CA LEU A 105 -6.13 -7.12 -7.68
C LEU A 105 -7.34 -7.57 -8.51
N PRO A 106 -8.36 -6.72 -8.70
CA PRO A 106 -9.44 -7.00 -9.63
C PRO A 106 -8.94 -7.22 -11.07
N ALA A 107 -9.59 -8.10 -11.80
CA ALA A 107 -9.27 -8.35 -13.21
C ALA A 107 -9.29 -7.07 -14.06
N GLY A 108 -8.30 -6.91 -14.93
CA GLY A 108 -8.17 -5.73 -15.80
C GLY A 108 -7.63 -4.47 -15.11
N THR A 109 -7.26 -4.57 -13.82
CA THR A 109 -6.61 -3.44 -13.11
C THR A 109 -5.08 -3.58 -13.12
N HIS A 110 -4.39 -2.49 -12.74
CA HIS A 110 -2.94 -2.38 -12.75
C HIS A 110 -2.42 -2.01 -11.38
N PRO A 111 -1.38 -2.67 -10.84
CA PRO A 111 -0.76 -2.22 -9.60
C PRO A 111 -0.04 -0.89 -9.79
N VAL A 112 -0.06 -0.07 -8.75
CA VAL A 112 0.82 1.08 -8.57
C VAL A 112 1.34 1.09 -7.15
N VAL A 113 2.63 1.40 -6.97
CA VAL A 113 3.20 1.56 -5.63
C VAL A 113 3.43 3.05 -5.39
N LEU A 114 2.75 3.61 -4.38
CA LEU A 114 2.94 4.99 -3.96
C LEU A 114 3.95 5.01 -2.81
N THR A 115 5.09 5.69 -2.99
CA THR A 115 6.13 5.75 -1.96
C THR A 115 6.45 7.20 -1.59
N PHE A 116 6.62 7.47 -0.29
CA PHE A 116 6.93 8.80 0.23
C PHE A 116 8.24 8.73 1.01
N ASP A 117 9.22 9.54 0.64
CA ASP A 117 10.53 9.62 1.28
C ASP A 117 10.59 10.80 2.28
N ASP A 118 11.55 10.82 3.20
CA ASP A 118 11.91 11.88 4.16
C ASP A 118 10.97 12.08 5.35
N SER A 119 9.80 11.46 5.37
CA SER A 119 8.83 11.56 6.48
C SER A 119 8.54 12.99 6.97
N THR A 120 8.30 13.91 6.05
CA THR A 120 7.95 15.30 6.40
C THR A 120 6.54 15.42 6.98
N SER A 121 6.27 16.48 7.75
CA SER A 121 4.92 16.72 8.31
C SER A 121 3.84 17.00 7.26
N SER A 122 4.23 17.30 6.01
CA SER A 122 3.30 17.44 4.89
C SER A 122 2.76 16.10 4.37
N GLN A 123 3.43 15.01 4.72
CA GLN A 123 2.96 13.66 4.35
C GLN A 123 1.94 13.11 5.36
N VAL A 124 2.21 13.28 6.66
CA VAL A 124 1.29 12.90 7.74
C VAL A 124 1.27 14.00 8.78
N GLY A 125 0.12 14.58 8.99
CA GLY A 125 -0.12 15.60 10.02
C GLY A 125 -1.53 15.44 10.58
N PHE A 126 -1.81 16.11 11.70
CA PHE A 126 -3.11 16.06 12.37
C PHE A 126 -3.61 17.45 12.69
N THR A 127 -4.91 17.62 12.62
CA THR A 127 -5.60 18.81 13.07
C THR A 127 -5.70 18.86 14.60
N ASP A 128 -6.11 20.01 15.15
CA ASP A 128 -6.36 20.15 16.59
C ASP A 128 -7.45 19.19 17.12
N SER A 129 -8.37 18.78 16.25
CA SER A 129 -9.40 17.76 16.58
C SER A 129 -8.86 16.32 16.60
N GLY A 130 -7.60 16.09 16.18
CA GLY A 130 -6.98 14.77 16.06
C GLY A 130 -7.28 14.02 14.78
N ALA A 131 -8.03 14.60 13.84
CA ALA A 131 -8.20 14.04 12.50
C ALA A 131 -6.93 14.22 11.66
N VAL A 132 -6.67 13.30 10.71
CA VAL A 132 -5.57 13.49 9.75
C VAL A 132 -5.76 14.80 8.98
N ALA A 133 -4.69 15.55 8.75
CA ALA A 133 -4.75 16.84 8.07
C ALA A 133 -5.19 16.66 6.61
N PRO A 134 -6.24 17.35 6.13
CA PRO A 134 -6.87 17.07 4.83
C PRO A 134 -5.98 17.34 3.62
N ASP A 135 -4.99 18.22 3.76
CA ASP A 135 -4.03 18.55 2.70
C ASP A 135 -2.68 17.84 2.84
N SER A 136 -2.53 16.95 3.84
CA SER A 136 -1.40 16.04 3.89
C SER A 136 -1.58 14.87 2.90
N ALA A 137 -0.49 14.22 2.50
CA ALA A 137 -0.57 13.05 1.62
C ALA A 137 -1.51 11.96 2.18
N ALA A 138 -1.40 11.66 3.46
CA ALA A 138 -2.24 10.68 4.15
C ALA A 138 -3.72 11.12 4.21
N GLY A 139 -3.98 12.40 4.43
CA GLY A 139 -5.34 12.95 4.43
C GLY A 139 -5.99 12.87 3.05
N ILE A 140 -5.26 13.25 2.01
CA ILE A 140 -5.71 13.16 0.62
C ILE A 140 -6.02 11.72 0.22
N LEU A 141 -5.13 10.76 0.55
CA LEU A 141 -5.35 9.34 0.31
C LEU A 141 -6.61 8.84 1.04
N THR A 142 -6.81 9.25 2.29
CA THR A 142 -7.99 8.88 3.09
C THR A 142 -9.29 9.40 2.46
N GLU A 143 -9.31 10.68 2.07
CA GLU A 143 -10.45 11.30 1.37
C GLU A 143 -10.74 10.58 0.05
N PHE A 144 -9.69 10.28 -0.71
CA PHE A 144 -9.79 9.61 -2.01
C PHE A 144 -10.37 8.21 -1.87
N GLY A 145 -9.90 7.41 -0.91
CA GLY A 145 -10.43 6.07 -0.63
C GLY A 145 -11.87 6.08 -0.12
N ALA A 146 -12.29 7.10 0.64
CA ALA A 146 -13.69 7.28 1.04
C ALA A 146 -14.60 7.57 -0.17
N ARG A 147 -14.08 8.29 -1.18
CA ARG A 147 -14.79 8.61 -2.42
C ARG A 147 -14.81 7.43 -3.41
N TYR A 148 -13.73 6.66 -3.46
CA TYR A 148 -13.56 5.51 -4.34
C TYR A 148 -13.18 4.25 -3.53
N PRO A 149 -14.16 3.52 -2.96
CA PRO A 149 -13.89 2.41 -2.04
C PRO A 149 -13.09 1.25 -2.64
N ASP A 150 -13.08 1.11 -3.96
CA ASP A 150 -12.30 0.10 -4.68
C ASP A 150 -10.86 0.55 -5.00
N PHE A 151 -10.48 1.79 -4.68
CA PHE A 151 -9.12 2.30 -4.88
C PHE A 151 -8.11 1.80 -3.85
N ARG A 152 -8.53 1.40 -2.66
CA ARG A 152 -7.66 0.95 -1.56
C ARG A 152 -6.48 1.91 -1.33
N PRO A 153 -6.64 2.98 -0.54
CA PRO A 153 -5.69 4.08 -0.44
C PRO A 153 -4.48 3.74 0.43
N VAL A 154 -3.62 2.81 0.00
CA VAL A 154 -2.40 2.43 0.71
C VAL A 154 -1.16 3.01 0.05
N ALA A 155 -0.12 3.24 0.83
CA ALA A 155 1.19 3.72 0.39
C ALA A 155 2.29 3.17 1.30
N THR A 156 3.55 3.32 0.88
CA THR A 156 4.73 3.03 1.70
C THR A 156 5.40 4.34 2.08
N PHE A 157 5.63 4.55 3.37
CA PHE A 157 6.34 5.72 3.89
C PHE A 157 7.73 5.31 4.36
N TYR A 158 8.75 5.83 3.70
CA TYR A 158 10.15 5.64 4.06
C TYR A 158 10.58 6.72 5.05
N VAL A 159 10.82 6.31 6.30
CA VAL A 159 10.92 7.25 7.40
C VAL A 159 12.34 7.34 7.98
N ASN A 160 12.71 8.54 8.40
CA ASN A 160 13.90 8.83 9.20
C ASN A 160 13.57 8.80 10.71
N ASN A 161 14.53 9.13 11.59
CA ASN A 161 14.36 8.96 13.04
C ASN A 161 13.40 9.95 13.71
N ASP A 162 13.12 11.10 13.13
CA ASP A 162 12.16 12.07 13.66
C ASP A 162 10.97 12.24 12.67
N PRO A 163 10.20 11.16 12.42
CA PRO A 163 9.23 11.17 11.36
C PRO A 163 8.07 12.12 11.65
N PHE A 164 7.64 12.83 10.60
CA PHE A 164 6.46 13.69 10.62
C PHE A 164 6.48 14.78 11.71
N GLY A 165 7.68 15.34 11.97
CA GLY A 165 7.87 16.35 13.00
C GLY A 165 7.76 15.81 14.44
N GLY A 166 8.01 14.51 14.64
CA GLY A 166 7.99 13.86 15.94
C GLY A 166 6.60 13.61 16.51
N ASP A 167 5.54 13.67 15.69
CA ASP A 167 4.19 13.39 16.19
C ASP A 167 4.02 11.89 16.51
N PRO A 168 3.84 11.50 17.77
CA PRO A 168 3.80 10.09 18.17
C PRO A 168 2.56 9.35 17.63
N ARG A 169 1.56 10.04 17.09
CA ARG A 169 0.36 9.45 16.50
C ARG A 169 0.62 8.93 15.10
N ALA A 170 1.62 9.47 14.38
CA ALA A 170 1.76 9.27 12.95
C ALA A 170 2.02 7.82 12.56
N LEU A 171 3.04 7.17 13.14
CA LEU A 171 3.36 5.78 12.81
C LEU A 171 2.24 4.80 13.19
N PRO A 172 1.64 4.85 14.40
CA PRO A 172 0.48 4.02 14.73
C PRO A 172 -0.71 4.27 13.80
N TRP A 173 -0.95 5.51 13.40
CA TRP A 173 -2.04 5.85 12.48
C TRP A 173 -1.81 5.25 11.09
N LEU A 174 -0.62 5.35 10.54
CA LEU A 174 -0.25 4.75 9.24
C LEU A 174 -0.52 3.24 9.23
N ILE A 175 -0.07 2.53 10.27
CA ILE A 175 -0.27 1.09 10.39
C ILE A 175 -1.77 0.75 10.50
N ALA A 176 -2.52 1.48 11.33
CA ALA A 176 -3.95 1.24 11.51
C ALA A 176 -4.76 1.45 10.21
N ASN A 177 -4.23 2.26 9.28
CA ASN A 177 -4.85 2.51 7.97
C ASN A 177 -4.24 1.67 6.83
N GLY A 178 -3.41 0.67 7.16
CA GLY A 178 -2.89 -0.31 6.19
C GLY A 178 -1.73 0.19 5.34
N HIS A 179 -1.11 1.32 5.69
CA HIS A 179 0.11 1.79 5.07
C HIS A 179 1.31 0.99 5.56
N GLU A 180 2.33 0.90 4.72
CA GLU A 180 3.63 0.33 5.07
C GLU A 180 4.56 1.42 5.59
N ILE A 181 5.39 1.06 6.59
CA ILE A 181 6.51 1.88 7.05
C ILE A 181 7.80 1.18 6.62
N GLY A 182 8.57 1.85 5.78
CA GLY A 182 9.90 1.43 5.33
C GLY A 182 11.01 2.26 5.95
N ALA A 183 12.26 1.78 5.84
CA ALA A 183 13.44 2.47 6.36
C ALA A 183 13.98 3.50 5.38
N HIS A 184 14.47 4.65 5.92
CA HIS A 184 15.17 5.68 5.14
C HIS A 184 16.43 6.19 5.85
N THR A 185 17.09 5.33 6.62
CA THR A 185 18.19 5.62 7.54
C THR A 185 17.82 6.57 8.70
N ALA A 186 18.67 6.61 9.72
CA ALA A 186 18.41 7.44 10.89
C ALA A 186 18.42 8.94 10.53
N ASP A 187 19.47 9.40 9.85
CA ASP A 187 19.78 10.82 9.65
C ASP A 187 19.82 11.22 8.15
N HIS A 188 19.13 10.46 7.27
CA HIS A 188 19.18 10.67 5.81
C HIS A 188 20.62 10.72 5.28
N ALA A 189 21.47 9.82 5.78
CA ALA A 189 22.90 9.86 5.52
C ALA A 189 23.26 9.43 4.09
N ASN A 190 24.28 10.08 3.50
CA ASN A 190 24.90 9.59 2.28
C ASN A 190 25.72 8.32 2.60
N LEU A 191 25.16 7.16 2.32
CA LEU A 191 25.71 5.87 2.69
C LEU A 191 27.10 5.58 2.04
N ALA A 192 27.38 6.13 0.86
CA ALA A 192 28.68 5.98 0.21
C ALA A 192 29.82 6.68 0.95
N SER A 193 29.51 7.70 1.75
CA SER A 193 30.50 8.44 2.54
C SER A 193 30.83 7.75 3.86
N LEU A 194 30.03 6.77 4.29
CA LEU A 194 30.18 6.09 5.56
C LEU A 194 31.05 4.82 5.44
N ASN A 195 31.68 4.43 6.55
CA ASN A 195 32.24 3.10 6.68
C ASN A 195 31.15 2.06 7.00
N ALA A 196 31.47 0.78 6.90
CA ALA A 196 30.52 -0.33 7.07
C ALA A 196 29.82 -0.31 8.45
N ASP A 197 30.52 0.02 9.53
CA ASP A 197 29.94 0.11 10.88
C ASP A 197 28.90 1.23 10.96
N ASN A 198 29.23 2.41 10.44
CA ASN A 198 28.31 3.55 10.44
C ASN A 198 27.09 3.35 9.53
N VAL A 199 27.24 2.65 8.38
CA VAL A 199 26.09 2.25 7.54
C VAL A 199 25.11 1.38 8.33
N GLN A 200 25.63 0.35 8.99
CA GLN A 200 24.80 -0.58 9.78
C GLN A 200 24.18 0.13 10.99
N ARG A 201 24.92 1.05 11.62
CA ARG A 201 24.39 1.89 12.71
C ARG A 201 23.18 2.72 12.23
N GLU A 202 23.29 3.43 11.10
CA GLU A 202 22.21 4.22 10.52
C GLU A 202 20.93 3.38 10.30
N LEU A 203 21.08 2.20 9.76
CA LEU A 203 19.95 1.32 9.47
C LEU A 203 19.34 0.71 10.74
N VAL A 204 20.18 0.23 11.67
CA VAL A 204 19.68 -0.34 12.93
C VAL A 204 19.03 0.71 13.80
N GLN A 205 19.60 1.92 13.91
CA GLN A 205 18.99 3.00 14.69
C GLN A 205 17.64 3.40 14.13
N ASN A 206 17.50 3.45 12.79
CA ASN A 206 16.22 3.74 12.14
C ASN A 206 15.19 2.63 12.41
N VAL A 207 15.54 1.37 12.20
CA VAL A 207 14.62 0.24 12.51
C VAL A 207 14.22 0.23 13.99
N ARG A 208 15.16 0.49 14.92
CA ARG A 208 14.86 0.59 16.37
C ARG A 208 13.90 1.75 16.67
N ALA A 209 14.09 2.91 16.06
CA ALA A 209 13.20 4.06 16.24
C ALA A 209 11.77 3.73 15.79
N VAL A 210 11.62 3.15 14.60
CA VAL A 210 10.32 2.73 14.05
C VAL A 210 9.66 1.68 14.93
N THR A 211 10.36 0.61 15.30
CA THR A 211 9.79 -0.49 16.09
C THR A 211 9.49 -0.09 17.55
N THR A 212 10.16 0.94 18.07
CA THR A 212 9.85 1.52 19.38
C THR A 212 8.59 2.37 19.32
N ALA A 213 8.46 3.21 18.30
CA ALA A 213 7.29 4.08 18.12
C ALA A 213 6.04 3.31 17.66
N ALA A 214 6.21 2.17 16.99
CA ALA A 214 5.16 1.32 16.47
C ALA A 214 5.44 -0.16 16.80
N PRO A 215 5.19 -0.61 18.04
CA PRO A 215 5.47 -1.98 18.46
C PRO A 215 4.73 -3.01 17.60
N GLY A 216 5.46 -4.05 17.17
CA GLY A 216 4.90 -5.13 16.34
C GLY A 216 4.99 -4.88 14.83
N VAL A 217 5.43 -3.70 14.38
CA VAL A 217 5.70 -3.46 12.97
C VAL A 217 6.97 -4.21 12.53
N THR A 218 6.95 -4.72 11.30
CA THR A 218 8.15 -5.25 10.62
C THR A 218 8.52 -4.31 9.50
N VAL A 219 9.71 -3.72 9.57
CA VAL A 219 10.28 -2.87 8.50
C VAL A 219 10.85 -3.79 7.42
N ARG A 220 10.12 -3.94 6.31
CA ARG A 220 10.44 -4.91 5.25
C ARG A 220 11.19 -4.32 4.08
N THR A 221 11.04 -3.03 3.82
CA THR A 221 11.66 -2.36 2.67
C THR A 221 12.43 -1.13 3.11
N MET A 222 13.41 -0.72 2.31
CA MET A 222 14.11 0.53 2.52
C MET A 222 14.24 1.33 1.21
N ALA A 223 14.29 2.66 1.31
CA ALA A 223 14.70 3.52 0.22
C ALA A 223 16.09 4.12 0.51
N LEU A 224 16.93 4.17 -0.52
CA LEU A 224 18.27 4.73 -0.41
C LEU A 224 18.21 6.26 -0.35
N PRO A 225 18.69 6.91 0.73
CA PRO A 225 18.89 8.37 0.71
C PRO A 225 19.75 8.79 -0.48
N LEU A 226 19.33 9.85 -1.18
CA LEU A 226 20.01 10.36 -2.38
C LEU A 226 20.15 9.33 -3.51
N GLY A 227 19.53 8.18 -3.43
CA GLY A 227 19.71 7.06 -4.36
C GLY A 227 21.11 6.44 -4.32
N VAL A 228 21.87 6.61 -3.25
CA VAL A 228 23.29 6.24 -3.18
C VAL A 228 23.49 5.02 -2.31
N PHE A 229 24.05 3.95 -2.89
CA PHE A 229 24.45 2.74 -2.16
C PHE A 229 25.64 2.99 -1.22
N PRO A 230 25.74 2.23 -0.12
CA PRO A 230 27.01 2.09 0.60
C PRO A 230 28.04 1.43 -0.30
N ARG A 231 29.35 1.57 0.02
CA ARG A 231 30.43 0.95 -0.76
C ARG A 231 30.32 -0.57 -0.86
N ASP A 232 29.86 -1.22 0.20
CA ASP A 232 29.41 -2.60 0.19
C ASP A 232 27.90 -2.60 0.03
N HIS A 233 27.40 -2.85 -1.17
CA HIS A 233 25.98 -2.82 -1.50
C HIS A 233 25.15 -3.81 -0.67
N ALA A 234 25.72 -4.94 -0.23
CA ALA A 234 25.03 -5.94 0.57
C ALA A 234 24.51 -5.34 1.90
N LEU A 235 25.20 -4.33 2.44
CA LEU A 235 24.79 -3.65 3.66
C LEU A 235 23.49 -2.83 3.50
N ALA A 236 23.09 -2.49 2.28
CA ALA A 236 21.75 -1.89 2.07
C ALA A 236 20.62 -2.90 2.26
N THR A 237 20.91 -4.20 2.12
CA THR A 237 19.92 -5.28 2.22
C THR A 237 19.89 -5.93 3.61
N ALA A 238 21.05 -6.23 4.18
CA ALA A 238 21.14 -6.94 5.46
C ALA A 238 22.45 -6.64 6.19
N GLY A 239 22.38 -6.69 7.51
CA GLY A 239 23.54 -6.53 8.38
C GLY A 239 23.15 -6.61 9.84
N ALA A 240 24.05 -6.17 10.72
CA ALA A 240 23.78 -6.09 12.15
C ALA A 240 24.66 -5.00 12.80
N TRP A 241 24.11 -4.32 13.78
CA TRP A 241 24.86 -3.37 14.60
C TRP A 241 24.42 -3.47 16.05
N ASP A 242 25.37 -3.42 16.98
CA ASP A 242 25.10 -3.48 18.43
C ASP A 242 24.15 -4.66 18.79
N GLY A 243 24.46 -5.86 18.25
CA GLY A 243 23.72 -7.08 18.49
C GLY A 243 22.32 -7.15 17.86
N THR A 244 21.88 -6.12 17.12
CA THR A 244 20.58 -6.08 16.44
C THR A 244 20.77 -6.32 14.94
N PRO A 245 20.21 -7.40 14.36
CA PRO A 245 20.20 -7.60 12.93
C PRO A 245 19.14 -6.77 12.24
N TYR A 246 19.36 -6.45 10.96
CA TYR A 246 18.32 -5.96 10.03
C TYR A 246 18.38 -6.75 8.73
N ARG A 247 17.23 -6.80 8.06
CA ARG A 247 17.10 -7.36 6.72
C ARG A 247 15.89 -6.73 6.02
N PHE A 248 16.11 -6.26 4.79
CA PHE A 248 15.05 -5.75 3.95
C PHE A 248 14.78 -6.71 2.79
N ASP A 249 13.50 -6.85 2.43
CA ASP A 249 13.04 -7.65 1.30
C ASP A 249 13.25 -6.89 -0.02
N ALA A 250 13.29 -5.55 0.03
CA ALA A 250 13.59 -4.72 -1.12
C ALA A 250 14.34 -3.43 -0.75
N VAL A 251 15.20 -2.98 -1.68
CA VAL A 251 15.91 -1.70 -1.65
C VAL A 251 15.43 -0.85 -2.83
N MET A 252 14.80 0.29 -2.53
CA MET A 252 14.28 1.21 -3.53
C MET A 252 15.32 2.24 -3.94
N LEU A 253 15.46 2.42 -5.26
CA LEU A 253 16.36 3.41 -5.84
C LEU A 253 15.67 4.77 -6.01
N VAL A 254 16.45 5.82 -6.20
CA VAL A 254 16.01 7.00 -6.96
C VAL A 254 16.19 6.64 -8.43
N GLY A 255 15.11 6.57 -9.18
CA GLY A 255 15.17 6.07 -10.53
C GLY A 255 14.35 6.89 -11.51
N SER A 256 14.33 6.46 -12.76
CA SER A 256 13.66 7.14 -13.85
C SER A 256 12.90 6.16 -14.77
N ASN A 257 12.56 4.98 -14.30
CA ASN A 257 11.83 3.99 -15.09
C ASN A 257 10.91 3.12 -14.22
N PRO A 258 9.84 2.54 -14.80
CA PRO A 258 8.98 1.63 -14.09
C PRO A 258 9.74 0.34 -13.71
N ALA A 259 9.29 -0.30 -12.64
CA ALA A 259 9.89 -1.54 -12.17
C ALA A 259 9.35 -2.76 -12.94
N PRO A 260 10.15 -3.82 -13.15
CA PRO A 260 9.64 -5.09 -13.65
C PRO A 260 8.58 -5.69 -12.73
N ALA A 261 7.72 -6.57 -13.24
CA ALA A 261 6.79 -7.32 -12.39
C ALA A 261 7.53 -8.14 -11.32
N PRO A 262 6.94 -8.36 -10.13
CA PRO A 262 7.58 -9.15 -9.06
C PRO A 262 7.76 -10.61 -9.44
N TYR A 263 7.04 -11.08 -10.45
CA TYR A 263 7.08 -12.44 -10.96
C TYR A 263 8.15 -12.65 -12.04
N GLY A 264 8.75 -11.56 -12.53
CA GLY A 264 9.77 -11.56 -13.57
C GLY A 264 11.19 -11.28 -13.03
N ALA A 265 11.96 -10.52 -13.81
CA ALA A 265 13.39 -10.26 -13.55
C ALA A 265 13.61 -9.04 -12.61
N VAL A 266 12.75 -8.80 -11.62
CA VAL A 266 12.98 -7.74 -10.64
C VAL A 266 14.21 -8.10 -9.78
N ASP A 267 15.11 -7.13 -9.60
CA ASP A 267 16.17 -7.21 -8.59
C ASP A 267 15.67 -6.59 -7.27
N PRO A 268 15.41 -7.39 -6.24
CA PRO A 268 14.99 -6.87 -4.96
C PRO A 268 15.99 -5.93 -4.29
N GLY A 269 17.28 -6.10 -4.59
CA GLY A 269 18.34 -5.25 -4.07
C GLY A 269 18.43 -3.88 -4.75
N ALA A 270 17.68 -3.66 -5.86
CA ALA A 270 17.81 -2.44 -6.68
C ALA A 270 16.52 -2.15 -7.45
N VAL A 271 15.39 -1.97 -6.76
CA VAL A 271 14.09 -1.71 -7.38
C VAL A 271 14.02 -0.27 -7.89
N PRO A 272 13.86 -0.05 -9.20
CA PRO A 272 13.75 1.30 -9.75
C PRO A 272 12.42 1.95 -9.36
N ARG A 273 12.45 3.27 -9.25
CA ARG A 273 11.26 4.11 -9.02
C ARG A 273 11.12 5.19 -10.09
N ILE A 274 9.94 5.73 -10.19
CA ILE A 274 9.62 6.88 -11.04
C ILE A 274 9.41 8.08 -10.13
N ARG A 275 10.12 9.18 -10.35
CA ARG A 275 9.86 10.43 -9.65
C ARG A 275 8.45 10.90 -10.00
N SER A 276 7.63 11.22 -8.99
CA SER A 276 6.35 11.88 -9.22
C SER A 276 6.59 13.25 -9.86
N GLY A 277 5.76 13.65 -10.82
CA GLY A 277 6.03 14.86 -11.56
C GLY A 277 4.80 15.39 -12.28
N ARG A 278 5.02 16.52 -12.95
CA ARG A 278 4.00 17.33 -13.62
C ARG A 278 4.24 17.43 -15.12
N GLY A 279 5.12 16.59 -15.68
CA GLY A 279 5.55 16.66 -17.07
C GLY A 279 6.64 17.71 -17.33
N ALA A 280 7.14 18.38 -16.29
CA ALA A 280 8.20 19.39 -16.41
C ALA A 280 9.61 18.78 -16.40
N VAL A 281 9.75 17.58 -15.91
CA VAL A 281 11.04 16.88 -15.78
C VAL A 281 11.01 15.63 -16.66
N PRO A 282 12.07 15.35 -17.43
CA PRO A 282 12.15 14.15 -18.25
C PRO A 282 11.97 12.87 -17.43
N PHE A 283 11.19 11.92 -17.96
CA PHE A 283 10.97 10.60 -17.37
C PHE A 283 10.32 10.62 -15.98
N ASP A 284 9.48 11.62 -15.69
CA ASP A 284 8.64 11.65 -14.50
C ASP A 284 7.38 10.77 -14.65
N SER A 285 6.49 10.79 -13.65
CA SER A 285 5.26 9.97 -13.62
C SER A 285 4.34 10.27 -14.80
N VAL A 286 4.24 11.53 -15.25
CA VAL A 286 3.42 11.89 -16.42
C VAL A 286 3.93 11.17 -17.66
N TYR A 287 5.24 11.24 -17.92
CA TYR A 287 5.86 10.56 -19.06
C TYR A 287 5.61 9.05 -19.04
N TRP A 288 5.86 8.40 -17.91
CA TRP A 288 5.76 6.94 -17.83
C TRP A 288 4.33 6.43 -17.83
N LEU A 289 3.40 7.13 -17.20
CA LEU A 289 1.98 6.77 -17.27
C LEU A 289 1.44 6.90 -18.69
N ASP A 290 1.84 7.97 -19.44
CA ASP A 290 1.50 8.13 -20.86
C ASP A 290 2.11 6.99 -21.70
N TRP A 291 3.37 6.64 -21.43
CA TRP A 291 4.03 5.55 -22.14
C TRP A 291 3.36 4.20 -21.88
N LEU A 292 3.04 3.87 -20.62
CA LEU A 292 2.35 2.64 -20.26
C LEU A 292 0.92 2.57 -20.81
N ALA A 293 0.23 3.69 -20.92
CA ALA A 293 -1.07 3.77 -21.58
C ALA A 293 -0.97 3.51 -23.09
N ALA A 294 0.08 4.03 -23.74
CA ALA A 294 0.34 3.82 -25.15
C ALA A 294 0.91 2.43 -25.49
N ASN A 295 1.47 1.72 -24.51
CA ASN A 295 2.08 0.39 -24.64
C ASN A 295 1.45 -0.61 -23.66
N PRO A 296 0.17 -0.96 -23.81
CA PRO A 296 -0.56 -1.79 -22.86
C PRO A 296 0.01 -3.22 -22.74
N ASP A 297 0.71 -3.72 -23.77
CA ASP A 297 1.43 -4.99 -23.77
C ASP A 297 2.68 -4.99 -22.86
N GLN A 298 3.16 -3.81 -22.47
CA GLN A 298 4.26 -3.63 -21.54
C GLN A 298 3.79 -3.39 -20.10
N ARG A 299 2.53 -3.03 -19.91
CA ARG A 299 1.95 -2.72 -18.60
C ARG A 299 1.46 -3.98 -17.91
N TYR A 300 1.71 -4.09 -16.59
CA TYR A 300 1.08 -5.13 -15.78
C TYR A 300 -0.45 -5.00 -15.84
N THR A 301 -1.14 -6.10 -16.11
CA THR A 301 -2.61 -6.19 -16.09
C THR A 301 -3.02 -7.45 -15.35
N ALA A 302 -3.71 -7.30 -14.21
CA ALA A 302 -4.13 -8.41 -13.35
C ALA A 302 -5.21 -9.28 -14.01
N ASP A 303 -5.18 -10.58 -13.77
CA ASP A 303 -6.23 -11.53 -14.21
C ASP A 303 -7.39 -11.67 -13.20
N GLY A 304 -7.21 -11.18 -11.96
CA GLY A 304 -8.21 -11.25 -10.89
C GLY A 304 -8.15 -12.53 -10.03
N ASP A 305 -7.15 -13.39 -10.25
CA ASP A 305 -6.93 -14.60 -9.48
C ASP A 305 -5.53 -14.61 -8.85
N PRO A 306 -5.40 -14.29 -7.55
CA PRO A 306 -4.09 -14.21 -6.90
C PRO A 306 -3.36 -15.56 -6.82
N ALA A 307 -3.99 -16.68 -7.17
CA ALA A 307 -3.34 -17.98 -7.19
C ALA A 307 -2.60 -18.28 -8.49
N ARG A 308 -2.80 -17.48 -9.55
CA ARG A 308 -2.20 -17.67 -10.87
C ARG A 308 -1.40 -16.44 -11.28
N ILE A 309 -0.58 -16.61 -12.32
CA ILE A 309 0.16 -15.53 -12.96
C ILE A 309 -0.10 -15.67 -14.46
N SER A 310 -0.95 -14.78 -14.98
CA SER A 310 -1.41 -14.84 -16.38
C SER A 310 -0.58 -13.95 -17.30
N PHE A 311 -0.16 -14.51 -18.42
CA PHE A 311 0.65 -13.82 -19.43
C PHE A 311 0.54 -14.52 -20.79
N THR A 312 0.88 -13.84 -21.87
CA THR A 312 0.93 -14.45 -23.21
C THR A 312 2.08 -15.46 -23.30
N ARG A 313 1.90 -16.55 -24.07
CA ARG A 313 2.94 -17.61 -24.22
C ARG A 313 4.29 -17.08 -24.67
N GLN A 314 4.32 -15.99 -25.42
CA GLN A 314 5.56 -15.37 -25.88
C GLN A 314 6.43 -14.86 -24.72
N ARG A 315 5.82 -14.54 -23.58
CA ARG A 315 6.52 -14.03 -22.37
C ARG A 315 6.93 -15.13 -21.38
N ALA A 316 6.70 -16.40 -21.70
CA ALA A 316 6.94 -17.51 -20.76
C ALA A 316 8.39 -17.58 -20.23
N THR A 317 9.37 -17.11 -21.01
CA THR A 317 10.78 -17.06 -20.61
C THR A 317 11.11 -15.93 -19.63
N GLU A 318 10.19 -14.98 -19.42
CA GLU A 318 10.36 -13.86 -18.48
C GLU A 318 9.93 -14.23 -17.05
N LEU A 319 9.16 -15.31 -16.88
CA LEU A 319 8.72 -15.76 -15.56
C LEU A 319 9.89 -16.37 -14.78
N ASP A 320 10.13 -15.86 -13.58
CA ASP A 320 11.14 -16.41 -12.67
C ASP A 320 10.77 -17.84 -12.25
N ALA A 321 11.79 -18.69 -12.15
CA ALA A 321 11.64 -20.12 -11.86
C ALA A 321 10.89 -20.40 -10.54
N ARG A 322 10.99 -19.53 -9.55
CA ARG A 322 10.27 -19.65 -8.26
C ARG A 322 8.75 -19.56 -8.37
N TRP A 323 8.22 -19.07 -9.50
CA TRP A 323 6.80 -18.86 -9.75
C TRP A 323 6.18 -19.81 -10.76
N GLN A 324 6.92 -20.81 -11.27
CA GLN A 324 6.49 -21.71 -12.34
C GLN A 324 5.23 -22.50 -12.00
N ASP A 325 5.01 -22.82 -10.73
CA ASP A 325 3.82 -23.53 -10.24
C ASP A 325 2.52 -22.71 -10.33
N ARG A 326 2.64 -21.37 -10.44
CA ARG A 326 1.51 -20.45 -10.62
C ARG A 326 1.32 -20.00 -12.07
N ALA A 327 2.18 -20.43 -12.99
CA ALA A 327 2.14 -20.01 -14.39
C ALA A 327 0.81 -20.35 -15.09
N ASN A 328 0.21 -19.36 -15.75
CA ASN A 328 -1.01 -19.48 -16.53
C ASN A 328 -0.84 -18.85 -17.91
N PRO A 329 0.00 -19.42 -18.81
CA PRO A 329 0.24 -18.90 -20.15
C PRO A 329 -0.95 -19.16 -21.07
N TYR A 330 -1.44 -18.15 -21.78
CA TYR A 330 -2.54 -18.24 -22.73
C TYR A 330 -2.16 -17.85 -24.16
#